data_cab3b84cc1b2b70fe902984e6e900e77
#
_entry.id   cab3b84cc1b2b70fe902984e6e900e77
#
_cell.length_a   1.000
_cell.length_b   1.000
_cell.length_c   1.000
_cell.angle_alpha   90.00
_cell.angle_beta   90.00
_cell.angle_gamma   90.00
#
_symmetry.space_group_name_H-M   'P 1'
#
loop_
_entity.id
_entity.type
_entity.pdbx_description
1 polymer ?
#
loop_
_entity_poly.entity_id
_entity_poly.type
_entity_poly.pdbx_seq_one_letter_code
_entity_poly.pdbx_strand_id
1 'polypeptide(L)'
;GPGQGPGQGGPGGQGGPGQGGPGQDEEVLTHCISVAEKPEFHPSLLNLKNSVVFYTYGDAYSVLQECKDLIPEANEVLQEADHCSRTSRKGKFPVIGIEGLDATGKSTLTESLRESFKAVLLKSPPDCIGRYRKRFDTEPPLIRRAFYALGNYITASFIANKSATSPVIVDRYWHSTAAYAIATEVSGKAENLPPPHHELYQWPLDLLQPDLVLLLTLSPEERIRRIEGRGEQKTKEEMELEANCLFRQRVEETYKRMENPACVLVDASASKEEVFKNAHLLIKRYCNTLS
;
A
#
# COMPACT_ATOMS: atom_id res chain seq x y z
N GLY A 1 2.00 -17.27 5.22
CA GLY A 1 1.93 -17.15 4.76
C GLY A 1 1.99 -16.78 4.02
N PRO A 2 1.97 -16.87 3.91
CA PRO A 2 2.16 -16.44 3.24
C PRO A 2 1.88 -15.82 2.56
N GLY A 3 1.73 -15.79 2.55
CA GLY A 3 1.58 -15.29 1.94
C GLY A 3 1.66 -14.54 1.74
N GLN A 4 1.89 -14.61 2.00
CA GLN A 4 2.02 -13.90 1.81
C GLN A 4 1.94 -13.46 1.19
N GLY A 5 2.05 -13.62 1.21
CA GLY A 5 2.08 -13.24 0.68
C GLY A 5 1.70 -12.57 0.09
N PRO A 6 1.74 -12.74 -0.22
CA PRO A 6 1.46 -12.01 -1.11
C PRO A 6 0.55 -11.22 -0.92
N GLY A 7 0.19 -11.59 -0.71
CA GLY A 7 -0.69 -10.84 -0.66
C GLY A 7 -0.60 -9.77 0.00
N GLN A 8 0.04 -9.98 0.32
CA GLN A 8 0.14 -9.17 0.86
C GLN A 8 -0.23 -8.18 0.50
N GLY A 9 -0.21 -8.11 0.14
CA GLY A 9 -0.45 -7.01 0.08
C GLY A 9 -0.94 -6.08 -0.71
N GLY A 10 -1.88 -5.93 -1.00
CA GLY A 10 -2.33 -4.85 -1.76
C GLY A 10 -1.34 -4.50 -2.82
N PRO A 11 -1.30 -3.29 -3.12
CA PRO A 11 -0.42 -2.90 -4.20
C PRO A 11 0.99 -3.24 -3.90
N GLY A 12 1.24 -3.27 -2.62
CA GLY A 12 2.57 -3.59 -2.30
C GLY A 12 2.94 -4.92 -2.75
N GLY A 13 2.03 -5.76 -2.62
CA GLY A 13 2.36 -7.05 -3.05
C GLY A 13 2.70 -7.01 -4.44
N GLN A 14 2.06 -6.15 -5.09
CA GLN A 14 2.26 -6.17 -6.36
C GLN A 14 3.56 -5.89 -6.67
N GLY A 15 3.97 -4.92 -6.45
CA GLY A 15 5.28 -4.62 -6.86
C GLY A 15 6.26 -5.05 -5.85
N GLY A 16 5.76 -5.47 -4.75
CA GLY A 16 6.64 -5.77 -3.68
C GLY A 16 7.58 -6.89 -4.00
N PRO A 17 8.76 -6.81 -3.42
CA PRO A 17 9.74 -7.83 -3.68
C PRO A 17 9.25 -9.23 -3.39
N GLY A 18 8.39 -9.32 -2.42
CA GLY A 18 7.91 -10.62 -2.04
C GLY A 18 7.01 -11.24 -3.05
N GLN A 19 6.38 -10.38 -3.87
CA GLN A 19 5.46 -10.93 -4.75
C GLN A 19 5.99 -11.07 -6.07
N GLY A 20 6.51 -10.07 -6.57
CA GLY A 20 7.03 -10.11 -7.92
C GLY A 20 8.28 -10.92 -8.06
N GLY A 21 9.00 -11.07 -7.01
CA GLY A 21 10.27 -11.74 -7.11
C GLY A 21 11.37 -10.83 -7.59
N PRO A 22 12.61 -11.25 -7.45
CA PRO A 22 13.75 -10.42 -7.78
C PRO A 22 13.77 -9.93 -9.21
N GLY A 23 13.41 -10.80 -10.13
CA GLY A 23 13.46 -10.42 -11.53
C GLY A 23 12.54 -9.29 -11.88
N GLN A 24 11.35 -9.32 -11.31
CA GLN A 24 10.38 -8.28 -11.57
C GLN A 24 10.85 -6.97 -10.98
N ASP A 25 11.36 -7.01 -9.75
CA ASP A 25 11.86 -5.80 -9.12
C ASP A 25 13.06 -5.22 -9.88
N GLU A 26 13.92 -6.10 -10.38
CA GLU A 26 15.05 -5.63 -11.13
C GLU A 26 14.64 -4.94 -12.42
N GLU A 27 13.67 -5.49 -13.07
CA GLU A 27 13.14 -4.90 -14.29
C GLU A 27 12.62 -3.50 -14.03
N VAL A 28 11.83 -3.37 -12.97
CA VAL A 28 11.26 -2.09 -12.60
C VAL A 28 12.36 -1.11 -12.20
N LEU A 29 13.32 -1.58 -11.42
CA LEU A 29 14.42 -0.71 -10.99
C LEU A 29 15.27 -0.25 -12.16
N THR A 30 15.49 -1.12 -13.16
CA THR A 30 16.24 -0.73 -14.34
C THR A 30 15.54 0.40 -15.07
N HIS A 31 14.23 0.29 -15.21
CA HIS A 31 13.44 1.35 -15.83
C HIS A 31 13.55 2.64 -15.05
N CYS A 32 13.49 2.56 -13.73
CA CYS A 32 13.59 3.74 -12.88
C CYS A 32 14.97 4.38 -12.97
N ILE A 33 16.01 3.58 -13.07
CA ILE A 33 17.34 4.13 -13.21
C ILE A 33 17.44 4.98 -14.47
N SER A 34 16.86 4.50 -15.55
CA SER A 34 16.85 5.25 -16.79
C SER A 34 16.21 6.62 -16.62
N VAL A 35 15.10 6.68 -15.89
CA VAL A 35 14.42 7.92 -15.63
C VAL A 35 15.26 8.82 -14.72
N ALA A 36 15.81 8.25 -13.66
CA ALA A 36 16.52 9.01 -12.65
C ALA A 36 17.83 9.60 -13.13
N GLU A 37 18.40 9.04 -14.18
CA GLU A 37 19.65 9.55 -14.69
C GLU A 37 19.52 10.82 -15.50
N LYS A 38 18.31 11.20 -15.84
CA LYS A 38 18.10 12.38 -16.67
C LYS A 38 18.19 13.64 -15.83
N PRO A 39 18.97 14.63 -16.29
CA PRO A 39 19.09 15.89 -15.55
C PRO A 39 17.74 16.59 -15.42
N GLU A 40 16.90 16.48 -16.43
CA GLU A 40 15.59 17.09 -16.42
C GLU A 40 14.62 16.15 -15.73
N PHE A 41 14.90 15.87 -14.49
CA PHE A 41 14.07 14.95 -13.75
C PHE A 41 12.69 15.52 -13.43
N HIS A 42 12.59 16.85 -13.38
CA HIS A 42 11.33 17.49 -13.04
C HIS A 42 10.18 17.16 -13.99
N PRO A 43 10.40 17.13 -15.32
CA PRO A 43 9.33 16.66 -16.21
C PRO A 43 8.88 15.24 -15.88
N SER A 44 9.82 14.41 -15.43
CA SER A 44 9.48 13.04 -15.01
C SER A 44 8.59 13.05 -13.79
N LEU A 45 8.79 14.00 -12.88
CA LEU A 45 7.94 14.09 -11.69
C LEU A 45 6.51 14.44 -12.08
N LEU A 46 6.32 15.29 -13.10
CA LEU A 46 5.00 15.59 -13.60
C LEU A 46 4.36 14.36 -14.20
N ASN A 47 5.15 13.53 -14.88
CA ASN A 47 4.64 12.28 -15.42
C ASN A 47 4.28 11.33 -14.31
N LEU A 48 5.04 11.31 -13.22
CA LEU A 48 4.70 10.49 -12.08
C LEU A 48 3.31 10.80 -11.57
N LYS A 49 3.00 12.08 -11.43
CA LYS A 49 1.69 12.48 -10.94
C LYS A 49 0.57 12.00 -11.84
N ASN A 50 0.79 12.04 -13.14
CA ASN A 50 -0.28 11.78 -14.10
C ASN A 50 -0.38 10.32 -14.53
N SER A 51 0.67 9.54 -14.36
CA SER A 51 0.70 8.18 -14.90
C SER A 51 1.09 7.13 -13.87
N VAL A 52 1.54 7.53 -12.70
CA VAL A 52 2.00 6.58 -11.68
C VAL A 52 1.01 6.48 -10.54
N VAL A 53 0.49 7.61 -10.09
CA VAL A 53 -0.44 7.67 -8.99
C VAL A 53 -1.75 8.24 -9.50
N PHE A 54 -2.85 7.56 -9.20
CA PHE A 54 -4.17 8.01 -9.61
C PHE A 54 -4.79 8.81 -8.48
N TYR A 55 -5.19 10.04 -8.78
CA TYR A 55 -5.76 10.95 -7.78
C TYR A 55 -7.27 11.10 -7.92
N THR A 56 -7.88 10.46 -8.93
CA THR A 56 -9.33 10.48 -9.07
C THR A 56 -9.81 9.11 -9.48
N TYR A 57 -11.05 8.83 -9.11
CA TYR A 57 -11.71 7.60 -9.53
C TYR A 57 -11.77 7.52 -11.06
N GLY A 58 -12.13 8.64 -11.69
CA GLY A 58 -12.32 8.64 -13.13
C GLY A 58 -11.07 8.27 -13.90
N ASP A 59 -9.91 8.74 -13.44
CA ASP A 59 -8.67 8.44 -14.13
C ASP A 59 -8.34 6.94 -14.09
N ALA A 60 -8.50 6.32 -12.92
CA ALA A 60 -8.25 4.89 -12.79
C ALA A 60 -9.28 4.08 -13.58
N TYR A 61 -10.55 4.48 -13.51
CA TYR A 61 -11.62 3.81 -14.22
C TYR A 61 -11.37 3.83 -15.74
N SER A 62 -10.95 4.99 -16.25
CA SER A 62 -10.72 5.15 -17.69
C SER A 62 -9.66 4.20 -18.22
N VAL A 63 -8.59 3.98 -17.46
CA VAL A 63 -7.53 3.09 -17.90
C VAL A 63 -8.06 1.67 -18.08
N LEU A 64 -8.81 1.15 -17.11
CA LEU A 64 -9.34 -0.19 -17.22
C LEU A 64 -10.42 -0.28 -18.30
N GLN A 65 -11.19 0.80 -18.49
CA GLN A 65 -12.20 0.81 -19.51
C GLN A 65 -11.60 0.70 -20.91
N GLU A 66 -10.46 1.35 -21.12
CA GLU A 66 -9.81 1.30 -22.42
C GLU A 66 -9.23 -0.06 -22.75
N CYS A 67 -8.90 -0.86 -21.75
CA CYS A 67 -8.28 -2.16 -21.99
C CYS A 67 -9.23 -3.34 -21.79
N LYS A 68 -10.50 -3.09 -21.55
CA LYS A 68 -11.44 -4.16 -21.19
C LYS A 68 -11.65 -5.19 -22.30
N ASP A 69 -11.45 -4.79 -23.54
CA ASP A 69 -11.62 -5.73 -24.67
C ASP A 69 -10.44 -6.69 -24.76
N LEU A 70 -9.26 -6.26 -24.32
CA LEU A 70 -8.08 -7.11 -24.33
C LEU A 70 -7.91 -7.87 -23.02
N ILE A 71 -8.43 -7.34 -21.93
CA ILE A 71 -8.33 -7.95 -20.62
C ILE A 71 -9.74 -8.11 -20.07
N PRO A 72 -10.36 -9.28 -20.28
CA PRO A 72 -11.75 -9.46 -19.83
C PRO A 72 -11.94 -9.26 -18.34
N GLU A 73 -10.92 -9.56 -17.53
CA GLU A 73 -11.01 -9.36 -16.09
C GLU A 73 -11.20 -7.89 -15.71
N ALA A 74 -10.81 -6.96 -16.59
CA ALA A 74 -11.07 -5.56 -16.35
C ALA A 74 -12.56 -5.25 -16.29
N ASN A 75 -13.38 -5.95 -17.09
CA ASN A 75 -14.83 -5.80 -17.02
C ASN A 75 -15.37 -6.16 -15.65
N GLU A 76 -14.83 -7.24 -15.06
CA GLU A 76 -15.29 -7.67 -13.75
C GLU A 76 -14.97 -6.61 -12.68
N VAL A 77 -13.78 -6.03 -12.77
CA VAL A 77 -13.38 -4.99 -11.82
C VAL A 77 -14.26 -3.75 -12.00
N LEU A 78 -14.52 -3.36 -13.25
CA LEU A 78 -15.37 -2.21 -13.54
C LEU A 78 -16.78 -2.41 -13.03
N GLN A 79 -17.32 -3.63 -13.16
CA GLN A 79 -18.65 -3.93 -12.66
C GLN A 79 -18.71 -3.79 -11.15
N GLU A 80 -17.69 -4.29 -10.45
CA GLU A 80 -17.66 -4.13 -9.00
C GLU A 80 -17.59 -2.65 -8.62
N ALA A 81 -16.80 -1.87 -9.36
CA ALA A 81 -16.69 -0.45 -9.11
C ALA A 81 -18.02 0.27 -9.37
N ASP A 82 -18.75 -0.17 -10.40
CA ASP A 82 -20.03 0.44 -10.75
C ASP A 82 -21.08 0.24 -9.66
N HIS A 83 -20.96 -0.82 -8.88
CA HIS A 83 -21.91 -1.09 -7.79
C HIS A 83 -21.65 -0.20 -6.57
N CYS A 84 -20.54 0.54 -6.56
CA CYS A 84 -20.17 1.34 -5.40
C CYS A 84 -20.71 2.75 -5.52
N SER A 85 -21.18 3.31 -4.38
CA SER A 85 -21.61 4.69 -4.34
C SER A 85 -20.38 5.59 -4.18
N ARG A 86 -20.27 6.56 -5.06
CA ARG A 86 -19.16 7.49 -5.01
C ARG A 86 -19.36 8.62 -4.05
N THR A 87 -20.60 8.80 -3.58
CA THR A 87 -20.90 9.86 -2.64
C THR A 87 -20.89 9.35 -1.21
N SER A 88 -20.51 8.09 -1.01
CA SER A 88 -20.47 7.50 0.33
C SER A 88 -19.46 8.21 1.21
N ARG A 89 -19.83 8.45 2.45
CA ARG A 89 -18.96 9.10 3.42
C ARG A 89 -18.73 8.16 4.58
N LYS A 90 -17.62 8.39 5.28
CA LYS A 90 -17.29 7.64 6.46
C LYS A 90 -18.44 7.78 7.49
N GLY A 91 -18.81 6.69 8.15
CA GLY A 91 -19.76 6.72 9.22
C GLY A 91 -19.14 7.30 10.49
N LYS A 92 -19.89 7.16 11.61
CA LYS A 92 -19.47 7.79 12.84
C LYS A 92 -18.34 7.07 13.57
N PHE A 93 -18.04 5.84 13.21
CA PHE A 93 -16.99 5.07 13.88
C PHE A 93 -15.63 5.30 13.20
N PRO A 94 -14.55 5.19 13.98
CA PRO A 94 -13.21 5.46 13.44
C PRO A 94 -12.76 4.43 12.41
N VAL A 95 -11.93 4.90 11.49
CA VAL A 95 -11.33 4.09 10.44
C VAL A 95 -9.82 4.20 10.57
N ILE A 96 -9.15 3.09 10.78
CA ILE A 96 -7.72 3.03 11.01
C ILE A 96 -7.06 2.22 9.91
N GLY A 97 -6.15 2.84 9.17
CA GLY A 97 -5.34 2.14 8.18
C GLY A 97 -4.07 1.60 8.81
N ILE A 98 -3.70 0.40 8.42
CA ILE A 98 -2.45 -0.21 8.90
C ILE A 98 -1.58 -0.46 7.69
N GLU A 99 -0.38 0.13 7.71
CA GLU A 99 0.56 0.05 6.60
C GLU A 99 1.89 -0.51 7.10
N GLY A 100 2.70 -1.00 6.19
CA GLY A 100 4.01 -1.52 6.55
C GLY A 100 4.53 -2.49 5.51
N LEU A 101 5.85 -2.66 5.50
CA LEU A 101 6.50 -3.61 4.63
C LEU A 101 6.34 -5.02 5.18
N ASP A 102 6.75 -5.99 4.38
CA ASP A 102 6.73 -7.38 4.81
C ASP A 102 7.60 -7.59 6.03
N ALA A 103 7.30 -8.62 6.78
CA ALA A 103 8.03 -9.03 7.98
C ALA A 103 7.87 -8.09 9.17
N THR A 104 6.94 -7.14 9.12
CA THR A 104 6.69 -6.24 10.25
C THR A 104 5.69 -6.79 11.25
N GLY A 105 5.05 -7.92 10.95
CA GLY A 105 4.02 -8.46 11.84
C GLY A 105 2.67 -7.80 11.67
N LYS A 106 2.45 -7.17 10.51
CA LYS A 106 1.24 -6.42 10.26
C LYS A 106 -0.03 -7.27 10.39
N SER A 107 -0.02 -8.48 9.86
CA SER A 107 -1.19 -9.36 9.91
C SER A 107 -1.57 -9.72 11.35
N THR A 108 -0.58 -10.02 12.17
CA THR A 108 -0.84 -10.34 13.57
C THR A 108 -1.43 -9.14 14.29
N LEU A 109 -0.86 -7.96 14.03
CA LEU A 109 -1.33 -6.74 14.68
C LEU A 109 -2.76 -6.40 14.27
N THR A 110 -3.06 -6.47 12.96
CA THR A 110 -4.40 -6.13 12.49
C THR A 110 -5.44 -7.02 13.11
N GLU A 111 -5.14 -8.31 13.25
CA GLU A 111 -6.09 -9.25 13.84
C GLU A 111 -6.28 -8.96 15.32
N SER A 112 -5.21 -8.68 16.06
CA SER A 112 -5.31 -8.38 17.48
C SER A 112 -6.09 -7.09 17.72
N LEU A 113 -5.86 -6.09 16.90
CA LEU A 113 -6.59 -4.81 17.02
C LEU A 113 -8.06 -4.99 16.66
N ARG A 114 -8.34 -5.80 15.63
CA ARG A 114 -9.72 -6.08 15.25
C ARG A 114 -10.49 -6.68 16.41
N GLU A 115 -9.88 -7.67 17.08
CA GLU A 115 -10.52 -8.30 18.21
C GLU A 115 -10.72 -7.34 19.38
N SER A 116 -9.67 -6.56 19.67
CA SER A 116 -9.70 -5.66 20.83
C SER A 116 -10.75 -4.58 20.69
N PHE A 117 -10.91 -4.02 19.51
CA PHE A 117 -11.86 -2.93 19.29
C PHE A 117 -13.19 -3.42 18.73
N LYS A 118 -13.34 -4.73 18.53
CA LYS A 118 -14.52 -5.31 17.90
C LYS A 118 -14.77 -4.64 16.56
N ALA A 119 -13.71 -4.48 15.80
CA ALA A 119 -13.73 -3.78 14.54
C ALA A 119 -13.96 -4.75 13.39
N VAL A 120 -14.37 -4.19 12.25
CA VAL A 120 -14.43 -4.91 10.99
C VAL A 120 -13.07 -4.74 10.33
N LEU A 121 -12.50 -5.84 9.83
CA LEU A 121 -11.21 -5.81 9.13
C LEU A 121 -11.47 -5.88 7.64
N LEU A 122 -11.03 -4.85 6.93
CA LEU A 122 -11.12 -4.76 5.49
C LEU A 122 -9.71 -4.67 4.92
N LYS A 123 -9.60 -4.87 3.62
CA LYS A 123 -8.29 -4.76 2.95
C LYS A 123 -8.47 -4.19 1.56
N SER A 124 -7.40 -3.70 0.98
CA SER A 124 -7.38 -3.22 -0.39
C SER A 124 -6.26 -3.93 -1.14
N PRO A 125 -6.53 -4.53 -2.31
CA PRO A 125 -7.85 -4.61 -2.94
C PRO A 125 -8.78 -5.56 -2.18
N PRO A 126 -10.09 -5.33 -2.30
CA PRO A 126 -11.05 -6.16 -1.56
C PRO A 126 -11.18 -7.55 -2.17
N ASP A 127 -11.75 -8.47 -1.38
CA ASP A 127 -11.84 -9.87 -1.81
C ASP A 127 -12.61 -10.03 -3.11
N CYS A 128 -13.59 -9.17 -3.38
CA CYS A 128 -14.42 -9.32 -4.58
C CYS A 128 -13.61 -9.17 -5.88
N ILE A 129 -12.45 -8.53 -5.83
CA ILE A 129 -11.59 -8.45 -7.01
C ILE A 129 -10.20 -9.03 -6.75
N GLY A 130 -9.97 -9.56 -5.55
CA GLY A 130 -8.66 -10.07 -5.17
C GLY A 130 -8.19 -11.22 -6.04
N ARG A 131 -9.13 -12.01 -6.57
CA ARG A 131 -8.78 -13.14 -7.43
C ARG A 131 -8.15 -12.70 -8.75
N TYR A 132 -8.30 -11.43 -9.11
CA TYR A 132 -7.74 -10.93 -10.36
C TYR A 132 -6.33 -10.35 -10.19
N ARG A 133 -5.79 -10.36 -8.97
CA ARG A 133 -4.47 -9.77 -8.71
C ARG A 133 -3.39 -10.37 -9.60
N LYS A 134 -3.37 -11.69 -9.71
CA LYS A 134 -2.33 -12.33 -10.52
C LYS A 134 -2.39 -11.87 -11.97
N ARG A 135 -3.59 -11.69 -12.48
CA ARG A 135 -3.75 -11.23 -13.87
C ARG A 135 -3.17 -9.84 -14.05
N PHE A 136 -3.52 -8.91 -13.15
CA PHE A 136 -3.09 -7.53 -13.29
C PHE A 136 -1.64 -7.31 -12.87
N ASP A 137 -1.10 -8.18 -12.01
CA ASP A 137 0.31 -8.05 -11.62
C ASP A 137 1.25 -8.29 -12.79
N THR A 138 0.80 -8.97 -13.83
CA THR A 138 1.62 -9.22 -15.02
C THR A 138 1.39 -8.19 -16.12
N GLU A 139 0.50 -7.23 -15.91
CA GLU A 139 0.23 -6.20 -16.89
C GLU A 139 1.20 -5.02 -16.75
N PRO A 140 1.31 -4.18 -17.78
CA PRO A 140 2.16 -2.99 -17.68
C PRO A 140 1.77 -2.11 -16.48
N PRO A 141 2.72 -1.33 -16.00
CA PRO A 141 2.50 -0.57 -14.76
C PRO A 141 1.24 0.28 -14.74
N LEU A 142 0.92 0.94 -15.83
CA LEU A 142 -0.26 1.81 -15.86
C LEU A 142 -1.54 1.02 -15.56
N ILE A 143 -1.69 -0.13 -16.21
CA ILE A 143 -2.88 -0.96 -16.04
C ILE A 143 -2.88 -1.59 -14.64
N ARG A 144 -1.73 -2.10 -14.20
CA ARG A 144 -1.62 -2.71 -12.88
C ARG A 144 -1.99 -1.69 -11.80
N ARG A 145 -1.46 -0.48 -11.92
CA ARG A 145 -1.70 0.57 -10.92
C ARG A 145 -3.17 1.02 -10.93
N ALA A 146 -3.79 1.05 -12.10
CA ALA A 146 -5.21 1.38 -12.18
C ALA A 146 -6.07 0.35 -11.47
N PHE A 147 -5.71 -0.93 -11.57
CA PHE A 147 -6.41 -1.98 -10.87
C PHE A 147 -6.37 -1.74 -9.34
N TYR A 148 -5.17 -1.48 -8.82
CA TYR A 148 -5.03 -1.27 -7.37
C TYR A 148 -5.69 0.03 -6.92
N ALA A 149 -5.66 1.06 -7.77
CA ALA A 149 -6.33 2.31 -7.45
C ALA A 149 -7.84 2.11 -7.36
N LEU A 150 -8.44 1.43 -8.34
CA LEU A 150 -9.87 1.13 -8.28
C LEU A 150 -10.20 0.26 -7.08
N GLY A 151 -9.30 -0.65 -6.72
CA GLY A 151 -9.48 -1.45 -5.52
C GLY A 151 -9.67 -0.60 -4.29
N ASN A 152 -8.92 0.50 -4.19
CA ASN A 152 -9.07 1.41 -3.06
C ASN A 152 -10.47 2.04 -3.03
N TYR A 153 -11.00 2.43 -4.19
CA TYR A 153 -12.33 3.03 -4.24
C TYR A 153 -13.44 2.03 -3.90
N ILE A 154 -13.25 0.78 -4.30
CA ILE A 154 -14.21 -0.27 -3.94
C ILE A 154 -14.14 -0.51 -2.43
N THR A 155 -12.94 -0.61 -1.88
CA THR A 155 -12.77 -0.76 -0.43
C THR A 155 -13.40 0.42 0.30
N ALA A 156 -13.26 1.64 -0.24
CA ALA A 156 -13.83 2.83 0.38
C ALA A 156 -15.35 2.71 0.54
N SER A 157 -16.02 2.08 -0.40
CA SER A 157 -17.46 1.91 -0.28
C SER A 157 -17.81 0.95 0.86
N PHE A 158 -17.00 -0.10 1.06
CA PHE A 158 -17.18 -0.98 2.20
C PHE A 158 -16.86 -0.27 3.51
N ILE A 159 -15.83 0.58 3.52
CA ILE A 159 -15.49 1.36 4.70
C ILE A 159 -16.66 2.25 5.09
N ALA A 160 -17.26 2.94 4.12
CA ALA A 160 -18.40 3.83 4.39
C ALA A 160 -19.54 3.05 5.01
N ASN A 161 -19.84 1.88 4.47
CA ASN A 161 -20.93 1.05 4.96
C ASN A 161 -20.65 0.55 6.38
N LYS A 162 -19.49 -0.02 6.60
CA LYS A 162 -19.17 -0.66 7.88
C LYS A 162 -18.92 0.33 8.99
N SER A 163 -18.36 1.49 8.68
CA SER A 163 -18.06 2.49 9.71
C SER A 163 -19.31 3.15 10.25
N ALA A 164 -20.47 2.91 9.66
CA ALA A 164 -21.72 3.38 10.21
C ALA A 164 -22.06 2.65 11.52
N THR A 165 -21.62 1.41 11.68
CA THR A 165 -21.98 0.59 12.83
C THR A 165 -20.81 0.04 13.63
N SER A 166 -19.58 0.12 13.11
CA SER A 166 -18.41 -0.47 13.78
C SER A 166 -17.14 0.28 13.45
N PRO A 167 -16.17 0.26 14.34
CA PRO A 167 -14.83 0.70 13.93
C PRO A 167 -14.33 -0.18 12.80
N VAL A 168 -13.48 0.38 11.96
CA VAL A 168 -12.96 -0.33 10.79
C VAL A 168 -11.43 -0.26 10.79
N ILE A 169 -10.80 -1.40 10.58
CA ILE A 169 -9.36 -1.47 10.36
C ILE A 169 -9.16 -1.88 8.91
N VAL A 170 -8.32 -1.14 8.21
CA VAL A 170 -8.06 -1.39 6.79
C VAL A 170 -6.62 -1.83 6.64
N ASP A 171 -6.42 -3.05 6.15
CA ASP A 171 -5.10 -3.60 5.93
C ASP A 171 -4.63 -3.14 4.55
N ARG A 172 -3.84 -2.08 4.54
CA ARG A 172 -3.33 -1.38 3.37
C ARG A 172 -4.45 -0.65 2.64
N TYR A 173 -4.09 0.50 2.11
CA TYR A 173 -5.05 1.35 1.44
C TYR A 173 -4.26 2.27 0.49
N TRP A 174 -4.70 3.52 0.24
CA TRP A 174 -4.07 4.39 -0.75
C TRP A 174 -2.58 4.61 -0.51
N HIS A 175 -2.17 4.73 0.73
CA HIS A 175 -0.75 4.96 1.02
C HIS A 175 0.14 3.85 0.44
N SER A 176 -0.31 2.59 0.51
CA SER A 176 0.44 1.49 -0.10
C SER A 176 0.52 1.67 -1.61
N THR A 177 -0.61 1.95 -2.25
CA THR A 177 -0.66 2.10 -3.70
C THR A 177 0.32 3.17 -4.15
N ALA A 178 0.28 4.33 -3.50
CA ALA A 178 1.12 5.46 -3.87
C ALA A 178 2.58 5.21 -3.52
N ALA A 179 2.86 4.66 -2.34
CA ALA A 179 4.23 4.47 -1.91
C ALA A 179 5.00 3.52 -2.83
N TYR A 180 4.38 2.39 -3.16
CA TYR A 180 5.05 1.43 -4.04
C TYR A 180 5.19 1.98 -5.46
N ALA A 181 4.19 2.69 -5.95
CA ALA A 181 4.26 3.25 -7.30
C ALA A 181 5.35 4.31 -7.39
N ILE A 182 5.40 5.22 -6.45
CA ILE A 182 6.40 6.30 -6.46
C ILE A 182 7.80 5.71 -6.28
N ALA A 183 7.96 4.80 -5.33
CA ALA A 183 9.27 4.20 -5.08
C ALA A 183 9.77 3.39 -6.27
N THR A 184 8.85 2.83 -7.04
CA THR A 184 9.20 2.05 -8.22
C THR A 184 9.72 2.93 -9.34
N GLU A 185 9.18 4.15 -9.46
CA GLU A 185 9.57 5.05 -10.55
C GLU A 185 10.83 5.87 -10.26
N VAL A 186 11.37 5.75 -9.05
CA VAL A 186 12.58 6.45 -8.66
C VAL A 186 13.65 5.40 -8.40
N SER A 187 14.90 5.69 -8.78
CA SER A 187 15.99 4.76 -8.53
C SER A 187 16.95 5.35 -7.53
N GLY A 188 17.83 4.49 -6.99
CA GLY A 188 18.87 4.92 -6.10
C GLY A 188 18.38 5.14 -4.68
N LYS A 189 18.99 6.10 -4.01
CA LYS A 189 18.72 6.36 -2.61
C LYS A 189 17.42 7.13 -2.42
N ALA A 190 16.91 7.08 -1.19
CA ALA A 190 15.67 7.77 -0.84
C ALA A 190 15.73 9.27 -1.09
N GLU A 191 16.92 9.84 -1.09
CA GLU A 191 17.07 11.27 -1.40
C GLU A 191 16.58 11.64 -2.79
N ASN A 192 16.53 10.66 -3.68
CA ASN A 192 16.08 10.89 -5.05
C ASN A 192 14.55 10.97 -5.18
N LEU A 193 13.83 10.68 -4.13
CA LEU A 193 12.38 10.80 -4.12
C LEU A 193 11.97 12.27 -4.25
N PRO A 194 10.75 12.54 -4.74
CA PRO A 194 10.23 13.90 -4.71
C PRO A 194 10.34 14.45 -3.30
N PRO A 195 10.67 15.75 -3.16
CA PRO A 195 10.93 16.31 -1.83
C PRO A 195 9.72 16.28 -0.94
N PRO A 196 9.91 16.33 0.38
CA PRO A 196 8.79 16.41 1.31
C PRO A 196 7.85 17.56 0.93
N HIS A 197 6.58 17.35 1.16
CA HIS A 197 5.51 18.30 0.86
C HIS A 197 5.16 18.44 -0.62
N HIS A 198 5.76 17.59 -1.47
CA HIS A 198 5.39 17.56 -2.87
C HIS A 198 3.95 17.05 -2.99
N GLU A 199 3.23 17.55 -4.01
CA GLU A 199 1.83 17.21 -4.20
C GLU A 199 1.58 15.72 -4.43
N LEU A 200 2.61 14.98 -4.83
CA LEU A 200 2.49 13.53 -4.99
C LEU A 200 2.10 12.82 -3.70
N TYR A 201 2.40 13.41 -2.56
CA TYR A 201 2.16 12.78 -1.26
C TYR A 201 0.79 13.11 -0.68
N GLN A 202 -0.04 13.85 -1.42
CA GLN A 202 -1.36 14.24 -0.93
C GLN A 202 -2.41 13.19 -1.23
N TRP A 203 -3.33 13.01 -0.31
CA TRP A 203 -4.44 12.08 -0.47
C TRP A 203 -5.39 12.53 -1.57
N PRO A 204 -5.96 11.60 -2.39
CA PRO A 204 -6.93 11.97 -3.41
C PRO A 204 -8.18 12.61 -2.79
N LEU A 205 -8.68 13.66 -3.43
CA LEU A 205 -9.80 14.42 -2.87
C LEU A 205 -11.11 13.63 -2.90
N ASP A 206 -11.23 12.67 -3.82
CA ASP A 206 -12.48 11.90 -3.98
C ASP A 206 -12.42 10.52 -3.35
N LEU A 207 -11.41 10.24 -2.52
CA LEU A 207 -11.29 8.95 -1.84
C LEU A 207 -11.49 9.14 -0.34
N LEU A 208 -12.34 8.31 0.25
CA LEU A 208 -12.61 8.37 1.68
C LEU A 208 -11.33 8.23 2.48
N GLN A 209 -11.11 9.17 3.40
CA GLN A 209 -9.89 9.17 4.23
C GLN A 209 -10.09 8.39 5.52
N PRO A 210 -9.07 7.66 5.96
CA PRO A 210 -9.08 7.11 7.31
C PRO A 210 -8.84 8.20 8.34
N ASP A 211 -9.23 7.93 9.57
CA ASP A 211 -8.99 8.86 10.68
C ASP A 211 -7.55 8.79 11.16
N LEU A 212 -6.90 7.64 10.97
CA LEU A 212 -5.54 7.42 11.46
C LEU A 212 -4.91 6.37 10.57
N VAL A 213 -3.63 6.56 10.25
CA VAL A 213 -2.84 5.55 9.53
C VAL A 213 -1.62 5.23 10.38
N LEU A 214 -1.46 3.96 10.73
CA LEU A 214 -0.31 3.49 11.45
C LEU A 214 0.65 2.82 10.48
N LEU A 215 1.91 3.20 10.54
CA LEU A 215 2.96 2.60 9.71
C LEU A 215 3.88 1.79 10.59
N LEU A 216 3.93 0.49 10.37
CA LEU A 216 4.84 -0.39 11.09
C LEU A 216 6.22 -0.33 10.45
N THR A 217 7.22 -0.06 11.25
CA THR A 217 8.60 0.07 10.76
C THR A 217 9.50 -0.93 11.46
N LEU A 218 10.53 -1.38 10.74
CA LEU A 218 11.57 -2.21 11.30
C LEU A 218 12.91 -1.59 10.98
N SER A 219 13.85 -1.69 11.92
CA SER A 219 15.21 -1.35 11.59
C SER A 219 15.74 -2.35 10.56
N PRO A 220 16.70 -1.95 9.73
CA PRO A 220 17.29 -2.90 8.78
C PRO A 220 17.88 -4.12 9.46
N GLU A 221 18.48 -3.95 10.62
CA GLU A 221 19.06 -5.06 11.37
C GLU A 221 17.99 -6.06 11.80
N GLU A 222 16.88 -5.56 12.30
CA GLU A 222 15.81 -6.45 12.74
C GLU A 222 15.16 -7.16 11.56
N ARG A 223 15.06 -6.49 10.42
CA ARG A 223 14.50 -7.13 9.23
C ARG A 223 15.38 -8.29 8.78
N ILE A 224 16.70 -8.07 8.75
CA ILE A 224 17.64 -9.12 8.38
C ILE A 224 17.54 -10.29 9.36
N ARG A 225 17.50 -9.98 10.65
CA ARG A 225 17.41 -11.01 11.68
C ARG A 225 16.14 -11.85 11.51
N ARG A 226 15.02 -11.24 11.22
CA ARG A 226 13.75 -11.98 11.06
C ARG A 226 13.78 -12.87 9.83
N ILE A 227 14.41 -12.39 8.76
CA ILE A 227 14.54 -13.20 7.55
C ILE A 227 15.48 -14.36 7.78
N GLU A 228 16.60 -14.12 8.43
CA GLU A 228 17.56 -15.19 8.76
C GLU A 228 16.95 -16.23 9.69
N GLY A 229 16.07 -15.77 10.58
CA GLY A 229 15.40 -16.70 11.49
C GLY A 229 14.49 -17.69 10.81
N ARG A 230 14.14 -17.46 9.55
CA ARG A 230 13.37 -18.42 8.77
C ARG A 230 14.24 -19.54 8.22
N GLY A 231 15.55 -19.34 8.21
CA GLY A 231 16.49 -20.45 8.22
C GLY A 231 17.00 -20.98 6.92
N GLU A 232 16.29 -21.04 5.87
CA GLU A 232 16.80 -21.68 4.71
C GLU A 232 17.35 -20.74 3.72
N GLN A 233 18.26 -21.19 2.95
CA GLN A 233 18.75 -20.46 1.77
C GLN A 233 19.18 -19.04 2.06
N LYS A 234 19.90 -18.85 3.15
CA LYS A 234 20.36 -17.54 3.54
C LYS A 234 21.05 -16.78 2.45
N THR A 235 21.91 -17.45 1.69
CA THR A 235 22.67 -16.79 0.64
C THR A 235 21.75 -16.15 -0.40
N LYS A 236 20.73 -16.89 -0.78
CA LYS A 236 19.77 -16.37 -1.75
C LYS A 236 19.01 -15.21 -1.18
N GLU A 237 18.55 -15.35 0.07
CA GLU A 237 17.82 -14.28 0.74
C GLU A 237 18.68 -13.04 0.92
N GLU A 238 19.96 -13.24 1.26
CA GLU A 238 20.86 -12.12 1.41
C GLU A 238 21.04 -11.37 0.11
N MET A 239 21.16 -12.11 -0.99
CA MET A 239 21.30 -11.48 -2.30
C MET A 239 20.06 -10.69 -2.66
N GLU A 240 18.88 -11.24 -2.36
CA GLU A 240 17.63 -10.54 -2.61
C GLU A 240 17.53 -9.27 -1.77
N LEU A 241 17.96 -9.37 -0.51
CA LEU A 241 17.94 -8.20 0.36
C LEU A 241 18.82 -7.09 -0.17
N GLU A 242 20.02 -7.46 -0.61
CA GLU A 242 20.94 -6.46 -1.17
C GLU A 242 20.36 -5.84 -2.42
N ALA A 243 19.80 -6.67 -3.30
CA ALA A 243 19.23 -6.17 -4.53
C ALA A 243 18.06 -5.22 -4.29
N ASN A 244 17.29 -5.48 -3.23
CA ASN A 244 16.08 -4.72 -2.96
C ASN A 244 16.21 -3.72 -1.83
N CYS A 245 17.39 -3.58 -1.26
CA CYS A 245 17.59 -2.71 -0.09
C CYS A 245 17.20 -1.27 -0.38
N LEU A 246 17.68 -0.71 -1.48
CA LEU A 246 17.37 0.67 -1.83
C LEU A 246 15.89 0.84 -2.15
N PHE A 247 15.29 -0.15 -2.79
CA PHE A 247 13.86 -0.09 -3.07
C PHE A 247 13.05 -0.04 -1.77
N ARG A 248 13.40 -0.90 -0.81
CA ARG A 248 12.69 -0.90 0.47
C ARG A 248 12.85 0.42 1.20
N GLN A 249 14.04 1.01 1.14
CA GLN A 249 14.27 2.30 1.76
C GLN A 249 13.41 3.38 1.11
N ARG A 250 13.28 3.34 -0.21
CA ARG A 250 12.43 4.31 -0.92
C ARG A 250 10.96 4.13 -0.57
N VAL A 251 10.49 2.88 -0.47
CA VAL A 251 9.09 2.63 -0.09
C VAL A 251 8.82 3.19 1.31
N GLU A 252 9.69 2.88 2.25
CA GLU A 252 9.48 3.33 3.63
C GLU A 252 9.53 4.84 3.73
N GLU A 253 10.49 5.46 3.04
CA GLU A 253 10.59 6.92 3.09
C GLU A 253 9.38 7.57 2.43
N THR A 254 8.85 6.97 1.36
CA THR A 254 7.66 7.49 0.71
C THR A 254 6.46 7.46 1.64
N TYR A 255 6.27 6.35 2.36
CA TYR A 255 5.22 6.29 3.38
C TYR A 255 5.37 7.44 4.39
N LYS A 256 6.61 7.71 4.82
CA LYS A 256 6.84 8.73 5.83
C LYS A 256 6.56 10.14 5.32
N ARG A 257 6.57 10.33 4.01
CA ARG A 257 6.30 11.65 3.41
C ARG A 257 4.83 11.85 3.07
N MET A 258 3.99 10.84 3.24
CA MET A 258 2.56 10.96 2.98
C MET A 258 1.91 11.97 3.91
N GLU A 259 0.93 12.71 3.39
CA GLU A 259 0.27 13.77 4.14
C GLU A 259 -1.24 13.67 3.98
N ASN A 260 -1.95 14.17 4.99
CA ASN A 260 -3.40 14.37 4.98
C ASN A 260 -4.18 13.11 4.60
N PRO A 261 -4.00 11.99 5.31
CA PRO A 261 -3.35 11.89 6.62
C PRO A 261 -1.91 11.42 6.53
N ALA A 262 -1.11 11.88 7.45
CA ALA A 262 0.26 11.39 7.59
C ALA A 262 0.24 10.04 8.28
N CYS A 263 1.33 9.30 8.12
CA CYS A 263 1.51 8.02 8.82
C CYS A 263 2.07 8.28 10.21
N VAL A 264 1.48 7.63 11.21
CA VAL A 264 2.01 7.63 12.56
C VAL A 264 2.82 6.36 12.74
N LEU A 265 4.09 6.49 13.12
CA LEU A 265 5.01 5.36 13.12
C LEU A 265 4.81 4.48 14.35
N VAL A 266 4.86 3.17 14.13
CA VAL A 266 4.84 2.17 15.18
C VAL A 266 6.08 1.31 15.00
N ASP A 267 6.94 1.27 16.01
CA ASP A 267 8.15 0.47 15.96
C ASP A 267 7.76 -1.00 16.12
N ALA A 268 7.92 -1.77 15.06
CA ALA A 268 7.57 -3.17 15.04
C ALA A 268 8.74 -4.08 15.44
N SER A 269 9.86 -3.50 15.86
CA SER A 269 11.03 -4.27 16.30
C SER A 269 10.84 -4.89 17.67
N ALA A 270 9.89 -4.37 18.45
CA ALA A 270 9.62 -4.86 19.79
C ALA A 270 8.82 -6.16 19.74
N SER A 271 8.50 -6.71 20.92
CA SER A 271 7.69 -7.90 21.01
C SER A 271 6.28 -7.63 20.48
N LYS A 272 5.58 -8.68 20.10
CA LYS A 272 4.20 -8.56 19.60
C LYS A 272 3.32 -7.84 20.60
N GLU A 273 3.52 -8.13 21.89
CA GLU A 273 2.74 -7.51 22.96
C GLU A 273 3.00 -6.01 23.04
N GLU A 274 4.26 -5.62 22.92
CA GLU A 274 4.62 -4.22 22.96
C GLU A 274 4.09 -3.47 21.76
N VAL A 275 4.21 -4.08 20.56
CA VAL A 275 3.70 -3.48 19.34
C VAL A 275 2.20 -3.26 19.44
N PHE A 276 1.48 -4.27 19.92
CA PHE A 276 0.04 -4.17 20.10
C PHE A 276 -0.30 -3.06 21.10
N LYS A 277 0.40 -3.02 22.22
CA LYS A 277 0.13 -2.02 23.26
C LYS A 277 0.34 -0.61 22.72
N ASN A 278 1.43 -0.40 22.00
CA ASN A 278 1.73 0.91 21.46
C ASN A 278 0.71 1.33 20.42
N ALA A 279 0.34 0.42 19.52
CA ALA A 279 -0.66 0.72 18.51
C ALA A 279 -2.01 1.02 19.16
N HIS A 280 -2.38 0.22 20.16
CA HIS A 280 -3.65 0.38 20.87
C HIS A 280 -3.73 1.75 21.53
N LEU A 281 -2.64 2.17 22.17
CA LEU A 281 -2.60 3.48 22.82
C LEU A 281 -2.72 4.62 21.79
N LEU A 282 -2.05 4.47 20.64
CA LEU A 282 -2.13 5.49 19.61
C LEU A 282 -3.56 5.60 19.07
N ILE A 283 -4.21 4.47 18.84
CA ILE A 283 -5.58 4.48 18.35
C ILE A 283 -6.50 5.17 19.35
N LYS A 284 -6.36 4.85 20.62
CA LYS A 284 -7.20 5.48 21.65
C LYS A 284 -6.92 6.97 21.75
N ARG A 285 -5.67 7.37 21.58
CA ARG A 285 -5.32 8.79 21.66
C ARG A 285 -5.90 9.58 20.48
N TYR A 286 -5.81 9.03 19.28
CA TYR A 286 -6.25 9.75 18.09
C TYR A 286 -7.72 9.55 17.77
N CYS A 287 -8.36 8.53 18.35
CA CYS A 287 -9.74 8.21 18.06
C CYS A 287 -10.51 8.14 19.38
N ASN A 288 -10.87 9.29 19.90
CA ASN A 288 -11.46 9.41 21.24
C ASN A 288 -12.75 8.64 21.43
N THR A 289 -13.45 8.31 20.34
CA THR A 289 -14.73 7.63 20.44
C THR A 289 -14.58 6.15 20.79
N LEU A 290 -13.34 5.66 20.81
CA LEU A 290 -13.08 4.28 21.22
C LEU A 290 -12.66 4.27 22.69
N SER A 291 -13.47 3.71 23.53
CA SER A 291 -13.17 3.68 24.95
C SER A 291 -13.03 2.27 25.49
#